data_3be90d23e60244771cdedb480fe8d2be
#
_entry.id   3be90d23e60244771cdedb480fe8d2be
#
_cell.length_a   1.000
_cell.length_b   1.000
_cell.length_c   1.000
_cell.angle_alpha   90.00
_cell.angle_beta   90.00
_cell.angle_gamma   90.00
#
_symmetry.space_group_name_H-M   'P 1'
#
loop_
_entity.id
_entity.type
_entity.pdbx_description
1 polymer ?
#
loop_
_entity_poly.entity_id
_entity_poly.type
_entity_poly.pdbx_seq_one_letter_code
_entity_poly.pdbx_strand_id
1 'polypeptide(L)'
;MNNIKLMEYLNCKKSKNFNEVLFNYIDQSGHKDSEIYNKVDIDRKLFSKIRCNDNYIPKKNTIIKLCLALCLKKEDFNKLLNSYYYLLTSHYIHNN
;
A
#
# COMPACT_ATOMS: atom_id res chain seq x y z
N MET A 1 16.59 19.95 19.47
CA MET A 1 15.98 19.49 18.25
C MET A 1 15.09 20.56 17.68
N ASN A 2 15.13 20.74 16.40
CA ASN A 2 14.34 21.79 15.81
C ASN A 2 12.97 21.27 15.37
N ASN A 3 12.06 22.21 15.24
CA ASN A 3 10.68 21.91 14.87
C ASN A 3 10.57 21.35 13.44
N ILE A 4 11.51 21.73 12.59
CA ILE A 4 11.50 21.28 11.21
C ILE A 4 11.66 19.76 11.13
N LYS A 5 12.56 19.21 11.94
CA LYS A 5 12.81 17.79 11.95
C LYS A 5 11.60 17.03 12.48
N LEU A 6 10.96 17.56 13.49
CA LEU A 6 9.73 16.96 14.01
C LEU A 6 8.61 17.01 12.98
N MET A 7 8.48 18.12 12.29
CA MET A 7 7.45 18.27 11.27
C MET A 7 7.70 17.32 10.10
N GLU A 8 8.95 17.14 9.70
CA GLU A 8 9.28 16.18 8.67
C GLU A 8 8.89 14.77 9.07
N TYR A 9 9.17 14.41 10.31
CA TYR A 9 8.81 13.10 10.83
C TYR A 9 7.29 12.90 10.81
N LEU A 10 6.55 13.88 11.28
CA LEU A 10 5.09 13.82 11.29
C LEU A 10 4.52 13.77 9.89
N ASN A 11 5.10 14.56 8.98
CA ASN A 11 4.65 14.56 7.59
C ASN A 11 4.95 13.22 6.91
N CYS A 12 6.10 12.65 7.20
CA CYS A 12 6.43 11.32 6.68
C CYS A 12 5.42 10.28 7.15
N LYS A 13 5.02 10.35 8.40
CA LYS A 13 4.01 9.43 8.92
C LYS A 13 2.66 9.67 8.29
N LYS A 14 2.33 10.93 8.03
CA LYS A 14 1.06 11.26 7.38
C LYS A 14 1.08 10.89 5.92
N SER A 15 2.22 11.06 5.26
CA SER A 15 2.33 10.80 3.83
C SER A 15 2.58 9.34 3.52
N LYS A 16 3.03 8.54 4.50
CA LYS A 16 3.18 7.10 4.30
C LYS A 16 1.82 6.45 4.40
N ASN A 17 1.07 6.63 3.36
CA ASN A 17 -0.22 5.99 3.24
C ASN A 17 -0.04 4.56 2.74
N PHE A 18 -1.15 3.85 2.65
CA PHE A 18 -1.15 2.47 2.21
C PHE A 18 -0.48 2.30 0.85
N ASN A 19 -0.78 3.19 -0.09
CA ASN A 19 -0.20 3.12 -1.44
C ASN A 19 1.32 3.16 -1.41
N GLU A 20 1.88 4.08 -0.64
CA GLU A 20 3.32 4.21 -0.56
C GLU A 20 3.96 2.96 0.04
N VAL A 21 3.35 2.40 1.08
CA VAL A 21 3.86 1.19 1.70
C VAL A 21 3.82 0.04 0.71
N LEU A 22 2.69 -0.13 0.03
CA LEU A 22 2.53 -1.22 -0.94
C LEU A 22 3.55 -1.11 -2.07
N PHE A 23 3.66 0.07 -2.69
CA PHE A 23 4.54 0.21 -3.84
C PHE A 23 6.00 0.26 -3.46
N ASN A 24 6.31 0.58 -2.21
CA ASN A 24 7.65 0.42 -1.70
C ASN A 24 8.06 -1.06 -1.71
N TYR A 25 7.18 -1.94 -1.27
CA TYR A 25 7.45 -3.37 -1.32
C TYR A 25 7.56 -3.87 -2.76
N ILE A 26 6.70 -3.38 -3.64
CA ILE A 26 6.74 -3.77 -5.05
C ILE A 26 8.07 -3.34 -5.68
N ASP A 27 8.48 -2.10 -5.45
CA ASP A 27 9.72 -1.59 -6.01
C ASP A 27 10.94 -2.30 -5.45
N GLN A 28 10.92 -2.65 -4.17
CA GLN A 28 12.01 -3.38 -3.54
C GLN A 28 12.11 -4.82 -4.02
N SER A 29 11.02 -5.37 -4.52
CA SER A 29 11.01 -6.77 -4.99
C SER A 29 11.86 -6.98 -6.24
N GLY A 30 12.08 -5.93 -7.00
CA GLY A 30 12.82 -6.04 -8.25
C GLY A 30 12.03 -6.65 -9.39
N HIS A 31 10.80 -7.05 -9.16
CA HIS A 31 9.93 -7.61 -10.19
C HIS A 31 9.24 -6.50 -10.98
N LYS A 32 8.94 -6.79 -12.23
CA LYS A 32 8.11 -5.88 -13.03
C LYS A 32 6.68 -5.95 -12.53
N ASP A 33 5.95 -4.84 -12.70
CA ASP A 33 4.55 -4.79 -12.31
C ASP A 33 3.77 -5.95 -12.96
N SER A 34 4.01 -6.20 -14.24
CA SER A 34 3.30 -7.25 -14.96
C SER A 34 3.56 -8.64 -14.40
N GLU A 35 4.78 -8.88 -13.93
CA GLU A 35 5.09 -10.16 -13.28
C GLU A 35 4.27 -10.35 -12.02
N ILE A 36 4.07 -9.27 -11.28
CA ILE A 36 3.34 -9.33 -10.02
C ILE A 36 1.85 -9.55 -10.26
N TYR A 37 1.23 -8.69 -11.06
CA TYR A 37 -0.22 -8.78 -11.20
C TYR A 37 -0.67 -10.00 -12.02
N ASN A 38 0.14 -10.45 -12.97
CA ASN A 38 -0.19 -11.66 -13.73
C ASN A 38 -0.08 -12.92 -12.88
N LYS A 39 0.83 -12.93 -11.93
CA LYS A 39 1.05 -14.09 -11.06
C LYS A 39 -0.16 -14.41 -10.22
N VAL A 40 -0.94 -13.41 -9.85
CA VAL A 40 -2.07 -13.57 -8.96
C VAL A 40 -3.39 -13.18 -9.61
N ASP A 41 -3.39 -13.11 -10.93
CA ASP A 41 -4.61 -12.93 -11.70
C ASP A 41 -5.30 -11.60 -11.38
N ILE A 42 -4.52 -10.55 -11.21
CA ILE A 42 -5.05 -9.20 -11.07
C ILE A 42 -4.98 -8.52 -12.44
N ASP A 43 -6.09 -7.91 -12.84
CA ASP A 43 -6.17 -7.21 -14.10
C ASP A 43 -5.23 -5.99 -14.12
N ARG A 44 -4.61 -5.77 -15.28
CA ARG A 44 -3.70 -4.64 -15.46
C ARG A 44 -4.37 -3.30 -15.13
N LYS A 45 -5.63 -3.15 -15.51
CA LYS A 45 -6.38 -1.90 -15.24
C LYS A 45 -6.57 -1.69 -13.76
N LEU A 46 -6.88 -2.76 -13.03
CA LEU A 46 -7.05 -2.68 -11.59
C LEU A 46 -5.71 -2.31 -10.92
N PHE A 47 -4.63 -2.97 -11.33
CA PHE A 47 -3.32 -2.68 -10.78
C PHE A 47 -2.93 -1.22 -11.03
N SER A 48 -3.16 -0.75 -12.24
CA SER A 48 -2.86 0.64 -12.60
C SER A 48 -3.68 1.62 -11.78
N LYS A 49 -4.94 1.30 -11.54
CA LYS A 49 -5.82 2.12 -10.72
C LYS A 49 -5.30 2.24 -9.29
N ILE A 50 -4.82 1.13 -8.74
CA ILE A 50 -4.23 1.14 -7.40
C ILE A 50 -2.99 2.01 -7.38
N ARG A 51 -2.13 1.87 -8.39
CA ARG A 51 -0.88 2.62 -8.45
C ARG A 51 -1.10 4.11 -8.64
N CYS A 52 -2.05 4.50 -9.46
CA CYS A 52 -2.18 5.88 -9.91
C CYS A 52 -3.23 6.69 -9.17
N ASN A 53 -4.07 6.05 -8.37
CA ASN A 53 -5.14 6.75 -7.69
C ASN A 53 -5.06 6.51 -6.18
N ASP A 54 -4.50 7.49 -5.48
CA ASP A 54 -4.32 7.40 -4.03
C ASP A 54 -5.65 7.31 -3.27
N ASN A 55 -6.73 7.74 -3.91
CA ASN A 55 -8.05 7.71 -3.27
C ASN A 55 -8.78 6.38 -3.48
N TYR A 56 -8.24 5.53 -4.34
CA TYR A 56 -8.85 4.23 -4.56
C TYR A 56 -8.48 3.27 -3.43
N ILE A 57 -9.49 2.61 -2.87
CA ILE A 57 -9.27 1.65 -1.80
C ILE A 57 -9.51 0.25 -2.37
N PRO A 58 -8.45 -0.54 -2.52
CA PRO A 58 -8.59 -1.91 -3.03
C PRO A 58 -9.35 -2.79 -2.04
N LYS A 59 -9.91 -3.86 -2.55
CA LYS A 59 -10.52 -4.87 -1.70
C LYS A 59 -9.44 -5.65 -0.97
N LYS A 60 -9.78 -6.14 0.22
CA LYS A 60 -8.84 -6.90 1.03
C LYS A 60 -8.26 -8.10 0.28
N ASN A 61 -9.10 -8.80 -0.48
CA ASN A 61 -8.63 -9.95 -1.26
C ASN A 61 -7.55 -9.56 -2.25
N THR A 62 -7.68 -8.40 -2.88
CA THR A 62 -6.66 -7.89 -3.80
C THR A 62 -5.35 -7.66 -3.09
N ILE A 63 -5.40 -7.10 -1.89
CA ILE A 63 -4.21 -6.85 -1.09
C ILE A 63 -3.53 -8.15 -0.70
N ILE A 64 -4.31 -9.14 -0.29
CA ILE A 64 -3.78 -10.45 0.07
C ILE A 64 -3.09 -11.09 -1.13
N LYS A 65 -3.70 -11.01 -2.32
CA LYS A 65 -3.11 -11.53 -3.54
C LYS A 65 -1.76 -10.87 -3.83
N LEU A 66 -1.68 -9.56 -3.67
CA LEU A 66 -0.43 -8.85 -3.89
C LEU A 66 0.64 -9.27 -2.89
N CYS A 67 0.26 -9.44 -1.64
CA CYS A 67 1.20 -9.94 -0.62
C CYS A 67 1.74 -11.32 -0.99
N LEU A 68 0.88 -12.19 -1.50
CA LEU A 68 1.29 -13.52 -1.93
C LEU A 68 2.22 -13.45 -3.14
N ALA A 69 1.90 -12.57 -4.09
CA ALA A 69 2.74 -12.39 -5.27
C ALA A 69 4.13 -11.91 -4.90
N LEU A 70 4.21 -11.06 -3.88
CA LEU A 70 5.47 -10.49 -3.41
C LEU A 70 6.21 -11.41 -2.44
N CYS A 71 5.57 -12.49 -2.02
CA CYS A 71 6.13 -13.42 -1.02
C CYS A 71 6.57 -12.68 0.25
N LEU A 72 5.74 -11.78 0.73
CA LEU A 72 6.07 -10.98 1.89
C LEU A 72 6.19 -11.84 3.13
N LYS A 73 7.17 -11.51 3.96
CA LYS A 73 7.32 -12.11 5.28
C LYS A 73 6.15 -11.69 6.15
N LYS A 74 5.91 -12.45 7.21
CA LYS A 74 4.81 -12.18 8.12
C LYS A 74 4.85 -10.75 8.67
N GLU A 75 6.02 -10.26 9.04
CA GLU A 75 6.16 -8.91 9.57
C GLU A 75 5.75 -7.87 8.55
N ASP A 76 6.20 -8.04 7.31
CA ASP A 76 5.89 -7.10 6.24
C ASP A 76 4.42 -7.18 5.86
N PHE A 77 3.88 -8.38 5.82
CA PHE A 77 2.46 -8.59 5.57
C PHE A 77 1.61 -7.87 6.62
N ASN A 78 1.98 -8.00 7.89
CA ASN A 78 1.27 -7.33 8.97
C ASN A 78 1.38 -5.82 8.87
N LYS A 79 2.54 -5.30 8.51
CA LYS A 79 2.71 -3.86 8.31
C LYS A 79 1.79 -3.35 7.21
N LEU A 80 1.73 -4.07 6.12
CA LEU A 80 0.90 -3.66 4.99
C LEU A 80 -0.58 -3.72 5.36
N LEU A 81 -1.00 -4.78 6.04
CA LEU A 81 -2.39 -4.90 6.50
C LEU A 81 -2.75 -3.80 7.49
N ASN A 82 -1.84 -3.48 8.40
CA ASN A 82 -2.09 -2.38 9.34
C ASN A 82 -2.30 -1.06 8.62
N SER A 83 -1.48 -0.78 7.61
CA SER A 83 -1.65 0.40 6.77
C SER A 83 -2.99 0.39 6.05
N TYR A 84 -3.39 -0.77 5.56
CA TYR A 84 -4.66 -0.92 4.88
C TYR A 84 -5.83 -0.65 5.82
N TYR A 85 -5.80 -1.23 7.02
CA TYR A 85 -6.86 -1.00 8.00
C TYR A 85 -6.91 0.46 8.45
N TYR A 86 -5.75 1.08 8.58
CA TYR A 86 -5.70 2.51 8.89
C TYR A 86 -6.37 3.33 7.79
N LEU A 87 -6.07 2.98 6.54
CA LEU A 87 -6.70 3.64 5.39
C LEU A 87 -8.22 3.47 5.42
N LEU A 88 -8.70 2.26 5.68
CA LEU A 88 -10.13 1.99 5.75
C LEU A 88 -10.79 2.80 6.86
N THR A 89 -10.18 2.83 8.03
CA THR A 89 -10.70 3.56 9.17
C THR A 89 -10.77 5.05 8.88
N SER A 90 -9.70 5.61 8.34
CA SER A 90 -9.64 7.02 8.00
C SER A 90 -10.68 7.39 6.95
N HIS A 91 -10.78 6.56 5.92
CA HIS A 91 -11.76 6.78 4.86
C HIS A 91 -13.18 6.75 5.41
N TYR A 92 -13.47 5.74 6.21
CA TYR A 92 -14.79 5.57 6.80
C TYR A 92 -15.16 6.75 7.68
N ILE A 93 -14.24 7.19 8.53
CA ILE A 93 -14.48 8.32 9.42
C ILE A 93 -14.72 9.59 8.63
N HIS A 94 -13.93 9.85 7.59
CA HIS A 94 -14.07 11.06 6.79
C HIS A 94 -15.34 11.08 5.97
N ASN A 95 -15.91 9.93 5.66
CA ASN A 95 -17.11 9.85 4.84
C ASN A 95 -18.39 9.76 5.67
N ASN A 96 -18.25 9.75 6.97
CA ASN A 96 -19.38 9.86 7.88
C ASN A 96 -19.48 11.31 8.41
#